data_40c0033cc4c82b2e0e81e861e09add79
#
_entry.id   40c0033cc4c82b2e0e81e861e09add79
#
_cell.length_a   1.000
_cell.length_b   1.000
_cell.length_c   1.000
_cell.angle_alpha   90.00
_cell.angle_beta   90.00
_cell.angle_gamma   90.00
#
_symmetry.space_group_name_H-M   'P 1'
#
loop_
_entity.id
_entity.type
_entity.pdbx_description
1 polymer ?
#
loop_
_entity_poly.entity_id
_entity_poly.type
_entity_poly.pdbx_seq_one_letter_code
_entity_poly.pdbx_strand_id
1 'polypeptide(L)'
;MPHPLSLPTSPPLSSHSHASIPAMSSVTFGGASITSRLVPSSSARTSLSHSSSSSLKPLGSAPLVSQLFLNPKPRSLPHAVARPYSRAAAPKCQASDPEQLKLAREDIKELLKTTFSHPILVRLGWHDAGTYNKNIEEWPQRGGANGSLRFEIELKHAANAGLVNALKLVQPIKDKYPGVSYADLFQLASATAVEEAGGPKIPMKYGRVDVSGPEQCPEEGRLPDAGPPSPADHLRQVFYRMGLNDKEIVALSGAHTLGRSRPDRSGWGKPETKYTKDGPGAPGGQSWTAQWLKFDNSYFKDIKEKRDEDLLVLPTDAAIFEDPAFKVYAEKYTEDQEAFFKDYAEAHAKLSNLGAKFDPPEGIVIDDGPSQPVPEKFVAAKYSSGKE
;
A
#
# COMPACT_ATOMS: atom_id res chain seq x y z
N MET A 1 -13.95 29.43 66.06
CA MET A 1 -12.64 29.17 66.68
C MET A 1 -12.38 27.69 66.62
N PRO A 2 -11.45 27.28 65.84
CA PRO A 2 -10.17 26.79 66.29
C PRO A 2 -9.02 27.14 65.33
N HIS A 3 -7.81 26.89 65.82
CA HIS A 3 -6.51 27.32 65.43
C HIS A 3 -5.93 26.78 64.12
N PRO A 4 -4.94 27.46 63.51
CA PRO A 4 -4.25 27.03 62.33
C PRO A 4 -3.05 26.14 62.68
N LEU A 5 -2.76 25.15 61.82
CA LEU A 5 -1.54 24.35 61.88
C LEU A 5 -0.62 24.68 60.70
N SER A 6 0.62 24.89 61.09
CA SER A 6 1.80 25.37 60.40
C SER A 6 2.35 24.47 59.29
N LEU A 7 2.88 25.12 58.26
CA LEU A 7 3.80 24.58 57.23
C LEU A 7 5.21 24.33 57.81
N PRO A 8 5.92 23.33 57.33
CA PRO A 8 7.37 23.26 57.50
C PRO A 8 8.12 23.83 56.30
N THR A 9 9.14 24.56 56.64
CA THR A 9 10.11 25.30 55.85
C THR A 9 11.12 24.40 55.14
N SER A 10 11.52 24.82 53.93
CA SER A 10 12.64 24.28 53.16
C SER A 10 14.01 24.67 53.77
N PRO A 11 15.04 23.82 53.66
CA PRO A 11 16.41 24.21 53.93
C PRO A 11 17.16 24.71 52.67
N PRO A 12 18.30 25.43 52.82
CA PRO A 12 18.87 26.27 51.82
C PRO A 12 19.92 25.61 50.92
N LEU A 13 20.15 26.27 49.78
CA LEU A 13 21.21 26.05 48.80
C LEU A 13 22.62 26.11 49.44
N SER A 14 23.44 25.12 49.09
CA SER A 14 24.89 25.23 49.24
C SER A 14 25.57 25.26 47.88
N SER A 15 26.35 26.32 47.68
CA SER A 15 27.27 26.58 46.58
C SER A 15 28.60 25.86 46.77
N HIS A 16 29.30 25.65 45.67
CA HIS A 16 30.72 25.32 45.40
C HIS A 16 30.83 23.99 44.68
N SER A 17 31.61 23.80 43.61
CA SER A 17 32.81 24.49 43.15
C SER A 17 33.09 24.14 41.69
N HIS A 18 33.73 25.05 41.01
CA HIS A 18 34.39 24.88 39.72
C HIS A 18 35.39 23.72 39.73
N ALA A 19 35.38 22.87 38.69
CA ALA A 19 36.55 22.09 38.30
C ALA A 19 36.73 22.17 36.80
N SER A 20 37.91 22.46 36.42
CA SER A 20 38.47 22.92 35.17
C SER A 20 38.52 21.80 34.11
N ILE A 21 38.44 22.23 32.87
CA ILE A 21 38.76 21.52 31.64
C ILE A 21 40.27 21.21 31.56
N PRO A 22 40.72 20.11 31.04
CA PRO A 22 41.97 20.07 30.28
C PRO A 22 41.66 19.88 28.77
N ALA A 23 42.24 20.83 28.05
CA ALA A 23 42.40 20.77 26.59
C ALA A 23 43.64 19.93 26.24
N MET A 24 43.66 19.51 24.97
CA MET A 24 44.76 19.04 24.14
C MET A 24 45.13 17.56 24.16
N SER A 25 44.94 16.92 22.99
CA SER A 25 46.10 16.56 22.16
C SER A 25 45.66 16.21 20.73
N SER A 26 46.08 17.03 19.81
CA SER A 26 46.18 16.77 18.38
C SER A 26 47.26 15.71 18.12
N VAL A 27 46.88 14.63 17.44
CA VAL A 27 47.84 13.71 16.84
C VAL A 27 47.66 13.74 15.32
N THR A 28 48.58 14.41 14.68
CA THR A 28 48.86 14.33 13.25
C THR A 28 49.68 13.09 12.95
N PHE A 29 49.19 12.25 12.07
CA PHE A 29 49.95 11.28 11.29
C PHE A 29 49.47 11.38 9.86
N GLY A 30 50.23 11.84 8.91
CA GLY A 30 51.35 11.24 8.29
C GLY A 30 50.83 10.61 6.99
N GLY A 31 50.90 11.37 5.87
CA GLY A 31 50.51 10.91 4.54
C GLY A 31 51.34 9.74 4.06
N ALA A 32 50.72 8.80 3.40
CA ALA A 32 51.34 7.85 2.53
C ALA A 32 50.61 7.89 1.19
N SER A 33 51.20 8.54 0.23
CA SER A 33 50.88 8.46 -1.21
C SER A 33 51.14 7.05 -1.69
N ILE A 34 50.14 6.40 -2.21
CA ILE A 34 50.31 5.22 -3.05
C ILE A 34 49.86 5.59 -4.46
N THR A 35 50.85 5.70 -5.32
CA THR A 35 50.72 5.89 -6.77
C THR A 35 50.01 4.69 -7.41
N SER A 36 48.90 4.92 -8.02
CA SER A 36 48.20 3.96 -8.89
C SER A 36 48.90 3.93 -10.26
N ARG A 37 49.44 2.78 -10.61
CA ARG A 37 49.88 2.48 -11.98
C ARG A 37 48.66 2.14 -12.83
N LEU A 38 48.48 2.92 -13.88
CA LEU A 38 47.65 2.64 -15.05
C LEU A 38 48.30 1.52 -15.86
N VAL A 39 47.54 0.50 -16.21
CA VAL A 39 47.88 -0.49 -17.22
C VAL A 39 46.88 -0.35 -18.36
N PRO A 40 47.30 -0.18 -19.61
CA PRO A 40 46.37 -0.04 -20.73
C PRO A 40 45.93 -1.40 -21.25
N SER A 41 44.65 -1.56 -21.48
CA SER A 41 44.08 -2.70 -22.18
C SER A 41 44.22 -2.52 -23.68
N SER A 42 44.90 -3.44 -24.31
CA SER A 42 44.97 -3.56 -25.75
C SER A 42 43.78 -4.29 -26.33
N SER A 43 43.19 -3.67 -27.32
CA SER A 43 42.21 -4.22 -28.24
C SER A 43 42.84 -5.32 -29.13
N ALA A 44 42.14 -6.44 -29.29
CA ALA A 44 42.36 -7.34 -30.42
C ALA A 44 41.02 -7.61 -31.12
N ARG A 45 40.87 -7.01 -32.28
CA ARG A 45 39.95 -7.44 -33.33
C ARG A 45 40.48 -8.73 -33.93
N THR A 46 39.59 -9.70 -34.09
CA THR A 46 39.78 -10.75 -35.10
C THR A 46 38.45 -11.01 -35.80
N SER A 47 38.40 -10.54 -36.99
CA SER A 47 37.44 -10.89 -38.04
C SER A 47 37.85 -12.21 -38.66
N LEU A 48 36.93 -13.13 -38.85
CA LEU A 48 36.99 -14.11 -39.94
C LEU A 48 35.58 -14.48 -40.38
N SER A 49 35.33 -14.06 -41.60
CA SER A 49 34.29 -14.49 -42.48
C SER A 49 34.46 -15.96 -42.88
N HIS A 50 33.38 -16.70 -43.03
CA HIS A 50 33.22 -17.59 -44.17
C HIS A 50 31.72 -17.88 -44.44
N SER A 51 31.38 -17.55 -45.63
CA SER A 51 30.21 -17.87 -46.43
C SER A 51 30.07 -19.36 -46.69
N SER A 52 28.83 -19.83 -46.72
CA SER A 52 28.46 -20.82 -47.72
C SER A 52 26.96 -20.76 -48.01
N SER A 53 26.69 -20.36 -49.20
CA SER A 53 25.44 -20.42 -49.94
C SER A 53 25.09 -21.85 -50.27
N SER A 54 23.84 -22.23 -50.20
CA SER A 54 23.27 -23.26 -51.06
C SER A 54 21.86 -22.89 -51.48
N SER A 55 21.84 -22.54 -52.75
CA SER A 55 20.74 -22.34 -53.62
C SER A 55 20.06 -23.69 -53.93
N LEU A 56 18.76 -23.76 -53.92
CA LEU A 56 17.98 -24.69 -54.73
C LEU A 56 16.77 -24.01 -55.35
N LYS A 57 16.68 -24.09 -56.63
CA LYS A 57 15.73 -23.51 -57.54
C LYS A 57 14.48 -24.41 -57.66
N PRO A 58 13.42 -23.91 -58.33
CA PRO A 58 12.06 -24.42 -58.32
C PRO A 58 11.73 -25.37 -59.48
N LEU A 59 10.75 -26.19 -59.27
CA LEU A 59 10.00 -26.95 -60.30
C LEU A 59 8.55 -26.99 -59.82
N GLY A 60 7.54 -26.80 -60.57
CA GLY A 60 7.14 -26.94 -61.93
C GLY A 60 5.68 -26.56 -62.05
N SER A 61 5.39 -25.90 -63.13
CA SER A 61 4.05 -25.51 -63.58
C SER A 61 3.29 -26.69 -64.18
N ALA A 62 1.99 -26.77 -63.97
CA ALA A 62 0.98 -27.18 -64.98
C ALA A 62 -0.38 -27.55 -64.33
N PRO A 63 -1.48 -27.63 -65.06
CA PRO A 63 -2.15 -26.57 -65.81
C PRO A 63 -3.62 -26.37 -65.39
N LEU A 64 -4.20 -25.30 -65.87
CA LEU A 64 -5.63 -24.94 -65.81
C LEU A 64 -6.53 -26.06 -66.37
N VAL A 65 -7.56 -26.40 -65.58
CA VAL A 65 -8.78 -26.97 -66.07
C VAL A 65 -9.96 -26.06 -65.78
N SER A 66 -10.42 -25.42 -66.83
CA SER A 66 -11.65 -24.61 -66.80
C SER A 66 -12.86 -25.54 -66.67
N GLN A 67 -13.61 -25.36 -65.62
CA GLN A 67 -14.99 -25.85 -65.59
C GLN A 67 -15.97 -24.69 -65.40
N LEU A 68 -16.71 -24.49 -66.42
CA LEU A 68 -17.88 -23.62 -66.48
C LEU A 68 -18.95 -24.14 -65.52
N PHE A 69 -19.30 -23.34 -64.53
CA PHE A 69 -20.54 -23.51 -63.76
C PHE A 69 -21.44 -22.30 -63.94
N LEU A 70 -22.62 -22.62 -64.40
CA LEU A 70 -23.75 -21.76 -64.67
C LEU A 70 -24.20 -20.98 -63.41
N ASN A 71 -24.37 -19.68 -63.56
CA ASN A 71 -24.95 -18.79 -62.61
C ASN A 71 -26.42 -19.12 -62.30
N PRO A 72 -26.80 -19.33 -61.02
CA PRO A 72 -28.20 -19.20 -60.63
C PRO A 72 -28.48 -17.77 -60.18
N LYS A 73 -29.56 -17.20 -60.69
CA LYS A 73 -30.10 -15.88 -60.37
C LYS A 73 -30.22 -15.69 -58.83
N PRO A 74 -29.86 -14.52 -58.27
CA PRO A 74 -30.10 -14.26 -56.86
C PRO A 74 -31.60 -14.08 -56.57
N ARG A 75 -32.12 -14.91 -55.68
CA ARG A 75 -33.43 -14.68 -55.05
C ARG A 75 -33.29 -13.50 -54.11
N SER A 76 -34.11 -12.48 -54.31
CA SER A 76 -34.29 -11.35 -53.41
C SER A 76 -34.82 -11.83 -52.05
N LEU A 77 -33.99 -11.76 -51.01
CA LEU A 77 -34.42 -11.87 -49.60
C LEU A 77 -35.04 -10.54 -49.17
N PRO A 78 -36.09 -10.55 -48.35
CA PRO A 78 -36.71 -9.32 -47.87
C PRO A 78 -35.72 -8.55 -47.00
N HIS A 79 -35.63 -7.23 -47.20
CA HIS A 79 -34.87 -6.31 -46.38
C HIS A 79 -35.30 -6.44 -44.91
N ALA A 80 -34.44 -7.05 -44.09
CA ALA A 80 -34.53 -6.90 -42.66
C ALA A 80 -34.22 -5.44 -42.34
N VAL A 81 -35.22 -4.72 -41.85
CA VAL A 81 -35.04 -3.36 -41.29
C VAL A 81 -34.08 -3.46 -40.13
N ALA A 82 -32.85 -3.00 -40.34
CA ALA A 82 -31.88 -2.89 -39.27
C ALA A 82 -32.45 -1.91 -38.22
N ARG A 83 -32.85 -2.45 -37.09
CA ARG A 83 -33.12 -1.61 -35.91
C ARG A 83 -31.83 -0.83 -35.61
N PRO A 84 -31.92 0.50 -35.44
CA PRO A 84 -30.75 1.24 -35.04
C PRO A 84 -30.26 0.67 -33.68
N TYR A 85 -29.03 0.16 -33.67
CA TYR A 85 -28.35 -0.12 -32.42
C TYR A 85 -28.36 1.17 -31.60
N SER A 86 -29.17 1.18 -30.57
CA SER A 86 -29.09 2.21 -29.54
C SER A 86 -27.65 2.21 -29.06
N ARG A 87 -26.90 3.25 -29.37
CA ARG A 87 -25.58 3.50 -28.84
C ARG A 87 -25.76 3.52 -27.32
N ALA A 88 -25.43 2.40 -26.66
CA ALA A 88 -25.42 2.37 -25.22
C ALA A 88 -24.62 3.58 -24.76
N ALA A 89 -25.27 4.49 -24.03
CA ALA A 89 -24.58 5.61 -23.45
C ALA A 89 -23.41 5.05 -22.66
N ALA A 90 -22.20 5.60 -22.86
CA ALA A 90 -21.06 5.25 -22.04
C ALA A 90 -21.51 5.31 -20.57
N PRO A 91 -21.15 4.34 -19.74
CA PRO A 91 -21.57 4.34 -18.34
C PRO A 91 -21.12 5.66 -17.75
N LYS A 92 -22.08 6.51 -17.35
CA LYS A 92 -21.79 7.69 -16.54
C LYS A 92 -21.05 7.15 -15.31
N CYS A 93 -19.88 7.71 -15.01
CA CYS A 93 -19.24 7.53 -13.71
C CYS A 93 -20.27 7.99 -12.67
N GLN A 94 -20.97 7.04 -12.08
CA GLN A 94 -22.06 7.29 -11.16
C GLN A 94 -21.53 7.12 -9.75
N ALA A 95 -21.99 7.95 -8.81
CA ALA A 95 -21.74 7.76 -7.39
C ALA A 95 -22.02 6.33 -6.96
N SER A 96 -21.26 5.82 -5.99
CA SER A 96 -21.54 4.51 -5.41
C SER A 96 -22.93 4.45 -4.79
N ASP A 97 -23.60 3.32 -4.99
CA ASP A 97 -24.89 3.01 -4.38
C ASP A 97 -24.72 2.69 -2.89
N PRO A 98 -25.36 3.44 -1.97
CA PRO A 98 -25.19 3.25 -0.53
C PRO A 98 -25.59 1.84 -0.04
N GLU A 99 -26.63 1.24 -0.61
CA GLU A 99 -27.07 -0.10 -0.19
C GLU A 99 -26.10 -1.17 -0.68
N GLN A 100 -25.58 -1.02 -1.91
CA GLN A 100 -24.53 -1.92 -2.41
C GLN A 100 -23.24 -1.77 -1.61
N LEU A 101 -22.87 -0.57 -1.15
CA LEU A 101 -21.72 -0.35 -0.26
C LEU A 101 -21.86 -1.12 1.05
N LYS A 102 -23.05 -1.08 1.70
CA LYS A 102 -23.31 -1.85 2.92
C LYS A 102 -23.16 -3.35 2.69
N LEU A 103 -23.78 -3.86 1.63
CA LEU A 103 -23.69 -5.28 1.27
C LEU A 103 -22.27 -5.70 0.91
N ALA A 104 -21.54 -4.87 0.16
CA ALA A 104 -20.13 -5.11 -0.16
C ALA A 104 -19.26 -5.17 1.09
N ARG A 105 -19.53 -4.34 2.11
CA ARG A 105 -18.82 -4.39 3.38
C ARG A 105 -19.03 -5.73 4.10
N GLU A 106 -20.25 -6.27 4.12
CA GLU A 106 -20.49 -7.58 4.73
C GLU A 106 -19.78 -8.71 3.96
N ASP A 107 -19.78 -8.67 2.63
CA ASP A 107 -19.00 -9.64 1.83
C ASP A 107 -17.49 -9.51 2.05
N ILE A 108 -16.97 -8.29 2.27
CA ILE A 108 -15.56 -8.07 2.64
C ILE A 108 -15.26 -8.69 4.01
N LYS A 109 -16.13 -8.53 5.00
CA LYS A 109 -15.97 -9.18 6.31
C LYS A 109 -15.90 -10.70 6.18
N GLU A 110 -16.76 -11.29 5.36
CA GLU A 110 -16.73 -12.72 5.11
C GLU A 110 -15.47 -13.17 4.37
N LEU A 111 -15.03 -12.40 3.37
CA LEU A 111 -13.76 -12.61 2.69
C LEU A 111 -12.59 -12.62 3.68
N LEU A 112 -12.54 -11.67 4.60
CA LEU A 112 -11.46 -11.55 5.59
C LEU A 112 -11.38 -12.76 6.53
N LYS A 113 -12.52 -13.30 6.98
CA LYS A 113 -12.60 -14.50 7.82
C LYS A 113 -11.98 -15.74 7.16
N THR A 114 -12.13 -15.86 5.85
CA THR A 114 -11.71 -17.04 5.09
C THR A 114 -10.31 -16.91 4.50
N THR A 115 -9.86 -15.69 4.16
CA THR A 115 -8.61 -15.46 3.45
C THR A 115 -7.50 -14.85 4.29
N PHE A 116 -7.83 -14.28 5.45
CA PHE A 116 -6.88 -13.56 6.32
C PHE A 116 -6.15 -12.41 5.58
N SER A 117 -6.83 -11.79 4.63
CA SER A 117 -6.26 -10.81 3.69
C SER A 117 -6.22 -9.37 4.20
N HIS A 118 -6.43 -9.16 5.52
CA HIS A 118 -6.44 -7.82 6.14
C HIS A 118 -5.25 -6.96 5.69
N PRO A 119 -3.98 -7.44 5.75
CA PRO A 119 -2.85 -6.56 5.43
C PRO A 119 -2.83 -6.10 3.97
N ILE A 120 -3.15 -7.00 3.03
CA ILE A 120 -3.10 -6.66 1.61
C ILE A 120 -4.25 -5.75 1.20
N LEU A 121 -5.40 -5.82 1.88
CA LEU A 121 -6.54 -4.91 1.64
C LEU A 121 -6.27 -3.53 2.22
N VAL A 122 -5.63 -3.41 3.38
CA VAL A 122 -5.14 -2.11 3.89
C VAL A 122 -4.17 -1.48 2.90
N ARG A 123 -3.22 -2.28 2.40
CA ARG A 123 -2.25 -1.81 1.41
C ARG A 123 -2.91 -1.40 0.09
N LEU A 124 -3.97 -2.08 -0.35
CA LEU A 124 -4.71 -1.73 -1.57
C LEU A 124 -5.29 -0.32 -1.50
N GLY A 125 -6.00 0.02 -0.43
CA GLY A 125 -6.56 1.36 -0.23
C GLY A 125 -5.47 2.43 -0.08
N TRP A 126 -4.39 2.12 0.67
CA TRP A 126 -3.24 2.99 0.82
C TRP A 126 -2.57 3.32 -0.52
N HIS A 127 -2.30 2.33 -1.36
CA HIS A 127 -1.58 2.53 -2.62
C HIS A 127 -2.40 3.27 -3.67
N ASP A 128 -3.73 3.10 -3.69
CA ASP A 128 -4.60 3.92 -4.55
C ASP A 128 -4.60 5.39 -4.08
N ALA A 129 -4.77 5.64 -2.78
CA ALA A 129 -4.83 6.99 -2.22
C ALA A 129 -3.47 7.72 -2.18
N GLY A 130 -2.38 6.98 -1.92
CA GLY A 130 -1.04 7.51 -1.66
C GLY A 130 -0.34 8.14 -2.86
N THR A 131 -0.93 8.04 -4.03
CA THR A 131 -0.42 8.67 -5.26
C THR A 131 -0.73 10.17 -5.35
N TYR A 132 -1.54 10.72 -4.44
CA TYR A 132 -1.96 12.11 -4.45
C TYR A 132 -0.81 13.11 -4.37
N ASN A 133 -0.89 14.15 -5.18
CA ASN A 133 0.02 15.29 -5.15
C ASN A 133 -0.78 16.60 -5.03
N LYS A 134 -0.70 17.25 -3.86
CA LYS A 134 -1.42 18.49 -3.55
C LYS A 134 -1.01 19.69 -4.42
N ASN A 135 0.14 19.60 -5.10
CA ASN A 135 0.65 20.66 -5.96
C ASN A 135 0.11 20.56 -7.40
N ILE A 136 -0.71 19.54 -7.70
CA ILE A 136 -1.41 19.35 -8.97
C ILE A 136 -2.90 19.55 -8.71
N GLU A 137 -3.51 20.53 -9.34
CA GLU A 137 -4.92 20.86 -9.14
C GLU A 137 -5.83 19.97 -10.00
N GLU A 138 -5.40 19.65 -11.21
CA GLU A 138 -6.21 18.93 -12.20
C GLU A 138 -6.47 17.50 -11.75
N TRP A 139 -7.74 17.10 -11.80
CA TRP A 139 -8.17 15.72 -11.70
C TRP A 139 -8.29 15.14 -13.12
N PRO A 140 -7.79 13.94 -13.37
CA PRO A 140 -7.25 12.94 -12.45
C PRO A 140 -5.72 13.00 -12.24
N GLN A 141 -5.00 13.92 -12.88
CA GLN A 141 -3.52 14.00 -12.88
C GLN A 141 -2.92 14.12 -11.49
N ARG A 142 -3.66 14.74 -10.57
CA ARG A 142 -3.25 14.86 -9.16
C ARG A 142 -3.10 13.51 -8.44
N GLY A 143 -3.64 12.41 -8.99
CA GLY A 143 -3.67 11.10 -8.34
C GLY A 143 -4.66 11.05 -7.17
N GLY A 144 -4.43 10.13 -6.25
CA GLY A 144 -5.26 9.92 -5.07
C GLY A 144 -6.27 8.81 -5.24
N ALA A 145 -7.22 8.69 -4.31
CA ALA A 145 -8.22 7.64 -4.26
C ALA A 145 -9.23 7.76 -5.41
N ASN A 146 -8.89 7.20 -6.55
CA ASN A 146 -9.64 7.30 -7.80
C ASN A 146 -9.78 5.98 -8.57
N GLY A 147 -9.36 4.85 -7.96
CA GLY A 147 -9.49 3.52 -8.51
C GLY A 147 -8.54 3.22 -9.69
N SER A 148 -7.54 4.04 -9.93
CA SER A 148 -6.58 3.85 -11.03
C SER A 148 -5.73 2.59 -10.85
N LEU A 149 -5.50 2.17 -9.61
CA LEU A 149 -4.72 0.98 -9.27
C LEU A 149 -5.29 -0.34 -9.85
N ARG A 150 -6.52 -0.33 -10.38
CA ARG A 150 -7.06 -1.50 -11.11
C ARG A 150 -6.42 -1.72 -12.48
N PHE A 151 -5.75 -0.72 -13.04
CA PHE A 151 -5.15 -0.81 -14.36
C PHE A 151 -3.75 -1.43 -14.31
N GLU A 152 -3.46 -2.26 -15.31
CA GLU A 152 -2.22 -3.02 -15.38
C GLU A 152 -0.97 -2.13 -15.38
N ILE A 153 -1.04 -0.94 -15.97
CA ILE A 153 0.08 0.00 -16.01
C ILE A 153 0.51 0.40 -14.61
N GLU A 154 -0.42 0.72 -13.73
CA GLU A 154 -0.11 1.10 -12.35
C GLU A 154 0.22 -0.11 -11.47
N LEU A 155 -0.45 -1.26 -11.69
CA LEU A 155 -0.10 -2.51 -11.00
C LEU A 155 1.32 -2.98 -11.27
N LYS A 156 1.95 -2.57 -12.38
CA LYS A 156 3.34 -2.88 -12.73
C LYS A 156 4.37 -1.98 -12.06
N HIS A 157 3.97 -0.89 -11.42
CA HIS A 157 4.91 -0.07 -10.65
C HIS A 157 5.55 -0.93 -9.56
N ALA A 158 6.86 -0.76 -9.33
CA ALA A 158 7.61 -1.58 -8.38
C ALA A 158 6.99 -1.56 -6.97
N ALA A 159 6.52 -0.40 -6.51
CA ALA A 159 5.85 -0.26 -5.23
C ALA A 159 4.56 -1.09 -5.11
N ASN A 160 3.93 -1.46 -6.23
CA ASN A 160 2.67 -2.20 -6.29
C ASN A 160 2.84 -3.72 -6.42
N ALA A 161 4.06 -4.24 -6.30
CA ALA A 161 4.34 -5.67 -6.40
C ALA A 161 3.42 -6.49 -5.48
N GLY A 162 2.71 -7.46 -6.08
CA GLY A 162 1.78 -8.35 -5.39
C GLY A 162 0.36 -7.81 -5.19
N LEU A 163 0.06 -6.52 -5.43
CA LEU A 163 -1.30 -5.97 -5.26
C LEU A 163 -2.32 -6.51 -6.26
N VAL A 164 -1.88 -7.10 -7.37
CA VAL A 164 -2.77 -7.87 -8.25
C VAL A 164 -3.54 -8.96 -7.49
N ASN A 165 -2.98 -9.50 -6.40
CA ASN A 165 -3.67 -10.50 -5.57
C ASN A 165 -4.81 -9.86 -4.76
N ALA A 166 -4.63 -8.63 -4.25
CA ALA A 166 -5.70 -7.90 -3.59
C ALA A 166 -6.85 -7.60 -4.56
N LEU A 167 -6.51 -7.14 -5.78
CA LEU A 167 -7.50 -6.89 -6.82
C LEU A 167 -8.30 -8.15 -7.14
N LYS A 168 -7.65 -9.32 -7.29
CA LYS A 168 -8.33 -10.60 -7.51
C LYS A 168 -9.28 -11.00 -6.37
N LEU A 169 -8.96 -10.65 -5.14
CA LEU A 169 -9.81 -10.92 -3.98
C LEU A 169 -11.07 -10.04 -3.98
N VAL A 170 -10.97 -8.78 -4.35
CA VAL A 170 -12.11 -7.85 -4.32
C VAL A 170 -12.92 -7.84 -5.63
N GLN A 171 -12.38 -8.38 -6.73
CA GLN A 171 -13.06 -8.40 -8.03
C GLN A 171 -14.42 -9.10 -8.00
N PRO A 172 -14.59 -10.30 -7.37
CA PRO A 172 -15.91 -10.92 -7.26
C PRO A 172 -16.95 -10.06 -6.54
N ILE A 173 -16.49 -9.26 -5.54
CA ILE A 173 -17.35 -8.31 -4.83
C ILE A 173 -17.74 -7.17 -5.75
N LYS A 174 -16.78 -6.63 -6.53
CA LYS A 174 -17.06 -5.61 -7.55
C LYS A 174 -18.08 -6.10 -8.59
N ASP A 175 -17.93 -7.33 -9.05
CA ASP A 175 -18.82 -7.93 -10.05
C ASP A 175 -20.24 -8.11 -9.49
N LYS A 176 -20.36 -8.47 -8.21
CA LYS A 176 -21.63 -8.62 -7.50
C LYS A 176 -22.31 -7.27 -7.24
N TYR A 177 -21.52 -6.21 -7.01
CA TYR A 177 -21.99 -4.87 -6.69
C TYR A 177 -21.49 -3.83 -7.72
N PRO A 178 -21.99 -3.86 -8.96
CA PRO A 178 -21.50 -3.00 -10.03
C PRO A 178 -21.73 -1.51 -9.77
N GLY A 179 -22.70 -1.17 -8.91
CA GLY A 179 -22.97 0.20 -8.48
C GLY A 179 -21.96 0.77 -7.48
N VAL A 180 -20.94 0.01 -7.03
CA VAL A 180 -19.85 0.52 -6.18
C VAL A 180 -18.66 0.84 -7.07
N SER A 181 -18.07 2.06 -6.97
CA SER A 181 -16.84 2.40 -7.70
C SER A 181 -15.65 1.58 -7.20
N TYR A 182 -14.62 1.37 -8.02
CA TYR A 182 -13.38 0.72 -7.56
C TYR A 182 -12.69 1.54 -6.47
N ALA A 183 -12.67 2.86 -6.63
CA ALA A 183 -12.10 3.75 -5.62
C ALA A 183 -12.78 3.55 -4.25
N ASP A 184 -14.11 3.50 -4.21
CA ASP A 184 -14.84 3.25 -2.97
C ASP A 184 -14.64 1.83 -2.45
N LEU A 185 -14.63 0.82 -3.33
CA LEU A 185 -14.39 -0.57 -2.93
C LEU A 185 -13.01 -0.76 -2.29
N PHE A 186 -11.96 -0.12 -2.83
CA PHE A 186 -10.61 -0.20 -2.26
C PHE A 186 -10.53 0.45 -0.88
N GLN A 187 -11.15 1.62 -0.72
CA GLN A 187 -11.18 2.31 0.56
C GLN A 187 -12.08 1.62 1.58
N LEU A 188 -13.23 1.08 1.15
CA LEU A 188 -14.11 0.26 2.00
C LEU A 188 -13.39 -1.00 2.49
N ALA A 189 -12.69 -1.71 1.59
CA ALA A 189 -11.94 -2.91 1.94
C ALA A 189 -10.81 -2.61 2.93
N SER A 190 -10.12 -1.47 2.76
CA SER A 190 -9.05 -1.04 3.65
C SER A 190 -9.56 -0.71 5.06
N ALA A 191 -10.62 0.09 5.16
CA ALA A 191 -11.21 0.45 6.46
C ALA A 191 -11.78 -0.77 7.17
N THR A 192 -12.56 -1.61 6.47
CA THR A 192 -13.12 -2.84 7.02
C THR A 192 -12.03 -3.80 7.51
N ALA A 193 -10.91 -3.89 6.80
CA ALA A 193 -9.80 -4.75 7.20
C ALA A 193 -9.12 -4.28 8.51
N VAL A 194 -9.01 -2.97 8.74
CA VAL A 194 -8.51 -2.42 10.00
C VAL A 194 -9.47 -2.75 11.15
N GLU A 195 -10.76 -2.50 10.95
CA GLU A 195 -11.81 -2.72 11.95
C GLU A 195 -11.92 -4.21 12.34
N GLU A 196 -11.97 -5.11 11.36
CA GLU A 196 -12.05 -6.56 11.58
C GLU A 196 -10.77 -7.16 12.21
N ALA A 197 -9.64 -6.48 12.07
CA ALA A 197 -8.40 -6.84 12.77
C ALA A 197 -8.35 -6.38 14.23
N GLY A 198 -9.40 -5.73 14.73
CA GLY A 198 -9.48 -5.18 16.08
C GLY A 198 -8.98 -3.74 16.22
N GLY A 199 -8.78 -3.05 15.10
CA GLY A 199 -8.44 -1.64 15.06
C GLY A 199 -9.62 -0.70 15.28
N PRO A 200 -9.39 0.61 15.18
CA PRO A 200 -10.44 1.61 15.38
C PRO A 200 -11.42 1.63 14.19
N LYS A 201 -12.63 2.07 14.45
CA LYS A 201 -13.58 2.43 13.39
C LYS A 201 -13.05 3.64 12.63
N ILE A 202 -13.03 3.54 11.31
CA ILE A 202 -12.55 4.61 10.43
C ILE A 202 -13.75 5.47 9.97
N PRO A 203 -13.77 6.79 10.21
CA PRO A 203 -14.88 7.65 9.79
C PRO A 203 -14.83 7.92 8.27
N MET A 204 -15.29 6.94 7.50
CA MET A 204 -15.22 6.95 6.04
C MET A 204 -16.38 7.71 5.41
N LYS A 205 -16.10 8.34 4.27
CA LYS A 205 -17.13 8.75 3.32
C LYS A 205 -16.86 8.13 1.95
N TYR A 206 -17.89 7.96 1.16
CA TYR A 206 -17.88 7.28 -0.14
C TYR A 206 -18.48 8.20 -1.23
N GLY A 207 -18.61 7.70 -2.44
CA GLY A 207 -19.04 8.45 -3.61
C GLY A 207 -17.87 8.88 -4.48
N ARG A 208 -16.73 8.20 -4.38
CA ARG A 208 -15.54 8.47 -5.21
C ARG A 208 -15.81 8.08 -6.65
N VAL A 209 -15.39 8.95 -7.55
CA VAL A 209 -15.49 8.75 -9.00
C VAL A 209 -14.23 8.02 -9.49
N ASP A 210 -14.42 6.92 -10.22
CA ASP A 210 -13.33 6.21 -10.86
C ASP A 210 -12.78 6.96 -12.06
N VAL A 211 -11.47 6.90 -12.27
CA VAL A 211 -10.86 7.27 -13.56
C VAL A 211 -11.33 6.31 -14.65
N SER A 212 -11.39 6.77 -15.90
CA SER A 212 -12.03 6.04 -16.99
C SER A 212 -11.08 5.13 -17.76
N GLY A 213 -9.78 5.42 -17.76
CA GLY A 213 -8.81 4.68 -18.55
C GLY A 213 -7.40 4.67 -17.98
N PRO A 214 -6.55 3.77 -18.48
CA PRO A 214 -5.18 3.59 -17.98
C PRO A 214 -4.27 4.80 -18.23
N GLU A 215 -4.61 5.67 -19.20
CA GLU A 215 -3.90 6.93 -19.48
C GLU A 215 -4.04 7.96 -18.34
N GLN A 216 -4.92 7.70 -17.39
CA GLN A 216 -5.18 8.54 -16.23
C GLN A 216 -4.48 8.04 -14.97
N CYS A 217 -3.72 6.95 -15.08
CA CYS A 217 -2.90 6.48 -13.97
C CYS A 217 -1.79 7.47 -13.62
N PRO A 218 -1.44 7.61 -12.33
CA PRO A 218 -0.29 8.41 -11.93
C PRO A 218 1.02 7.80 -12.42
N GLU A 219 2.04 8.63 -12.52
CA GLU A 219 3.42 8.19 -12.78
C GLU A 219 3.98 7.37 -11.61
N GLU A 220 4.96 6.51 -11.90
CA GLU A 220 5.69 5.74 -10.90
C GLU A 220 6.53 6.65 -9.98
N GLY A 221 6.84 6.19 -8.76
CA GLY A 221 7.70 6.90 -7.82
C GLY A 221 6.95 7.80 -6.83
N ARG A 222 5.61 7.77 -6.81
CA ARG A 222 4.82 8.55 -5.83
C ARG A 222 4.67 7.86 -4.48
N LEU A 223 4.96 6.56 -4.36
CA LEU A 223 4.87 5.81 -3.11
C LEU A 223 6.25 5.69 -2.45
N PRO A 224 6.34 5.51 -1.12
CA PRO A 224 7.61 5.49 -0.42
C PRO A 224 8.43 4.23 -0.67
N ASP A 225 9.76 4.39 -0.70
CA ASP A 225 10.71 3.29 -0.61
C ASP A 225 10.82 2.79 0.85
N ALA A 226 11.13 1.51 1.03
CA ALA A 226 11.30 0.90 2.34
C ALA A 226 12.67 1.22 2.98
N GLY A 227 13.70 1.43 2.18
CA GLY A 227 15.08 1.64 2.61
C GLY A 227 15.80 2.80 1.92
N PRO A 228 15.24 4.03 1.92
CA PRO A 228 15.90 5.18 1.32
C PRO A 228 17.12 5.62 2.15
N PRO A 229 18.10 6.34 1.56
CA PRO A 229 19.30 6.80 2.26
C PRO A 229 19.03 7.73 3.45
N SER A 230 17.96 8.54 3.39
CA SER A 230 17.50 9.43 4.47
C SER A 230 16.05 9.12 4.80
N PRO A 231 15.77 8.10 5.62
CA PRO A 231 14.40 7.59 5.80
C PRO A 231 13.39 8.63 6.31
N ALA A 232 13.74 9.43 7.32
CA ALA A 232 12.84 10.45 7.86
C ALA A 232 12.51 11.55 6.84
N ASP A 233 13.53 12.04 6.11
CA ASP A 233 13.35 13.06 5.08
C ASP A 233 12.51 12.51 3.92
N HIS A 234 12.76 11.26 3.54
CA HIS A 234 11.99 10.59 2.50
C HIS A 234 10.52 10.44 2.88
N LEU A 235 10.23 10.01 4.11
CA LEU A 235 8.85 9.96 4.61
C LEU A 235 8.20 11.34 4.54
N ARG A 236 8.87 12.40 4.99
CA ARG A 236 8.34 13.77 4.86
C ARG A 236 8.13 14.16 3.41
N GLN A 237 9.09 13.91 2.53
CA GLN A 237 8.96 14.22 1.11
C GLN A 237 7.70 13.59 0.50
N VAL A 238 7.47 12.31 0.77
CA VAL A 238 6.31 11.57 0.25
C VAL A 238 5.01 12.05 0.88
N PHE A 239 4.93 12.10 2.20
CA PHE A 239 3.68 12.39 2.90
C PHE A 239 3.32 13.87 2.91
N TYR A 240 4.30 14.78 2.96
CA TYR A 240 4.04 16.23 2.84
C TYR A 240 3.57 16.61 1.43
N ARG A 241 4.02 15.90 0.39
CA ARG A 241 3.47 16.03 -0.96
C ARG A 241 1.96 15.75 -0.97
N MET A 242 1.51 14.81 -0.14
CA MET A 242 0.09 14.49 0.03
C MET A 242 -0.66 15.47 0.96
N GLY A 243 0.05 16.33 1.69
CA GLY A 243 -0.54 17.24 2.66
C GLY A 243 -0.76 16.61 4.05
N LEU A 244 -0.04 15.54 4.34
CA LEU A 244 0.02 14.91 5.66
C LEU A 244 1.17 15.50 6.47
N ASN A 245 1.12 15.41 7.81
CA ASN A 245 2.11 15.94 8.74
C ASN A 245 2.83 14.82 9.53
N ASP A 246 3.80 15.18 10.39
CA ASP A 246 4.61 14.21 11.14
C ASP A 246 3.76 13.28 12.02
N LYS A 247 2.73 13.82 12.70
CA LYS A 247 1.82 13.00 13.50
C LYS A 247 1.11 11.93 12.63
N GLU A 248 0.61 12.36 11.48
CA GLU A 248 -0.09 11.49 10.54
C GLU A 248 0.85 10.46 9.90
N ILE A 249 2.11 10.82 9.63
CA ILE A 249 3.14 9.88 9.17
C ILE A 249 3.34 8.76 10.18
N VAL A 250 3.58 9.11 11.44
CA VAL A 250 3.83 8.12 12.50
C VAL A 250 2.59 7.26 12.76
N ALA A 251 1.40 7.87 12.81
CA ALA A 251 0.16 7.14 13.00
C ALA A 251 -0.08 6.12 11.85
N LEU A 252 0.08 6.55 10.59
CA LEU A 252 -0.10 5.68 9.42
C LEU A 252 0.97 4.59 9.32
N SER A 253 2.21 4.85 9.76
CA SER A 253 3.25 3.82 9.86
C SER A 253 2.84 2.68 10.78
N GLY A 254 2.00 2.95 11.79
CA GLY A 254 1.42 1.94 12.67
C GLY A 254 0.58 0.88 11.97
N ALA A 255 0.20 1.07 10.69
CA ALA A 255 -0.44 0.03 9.88
C ALA A 255 0.46 -1.21 9.70
N HIS A 256 1.77 -1.08 9.88
CA HIS A 256 2.72 -2.19 9.90
C HIS A 256 2.52 -3.15 11.09
N THR A 257 1.65 -2.84 12.06
CA THR A 257 1.17 -3.84 13.02
C THR A 257 0.50 -5.02 12.31
N LEU A 258 -0.01 -4.80 11.07
CA LEU A 258 -0.59 -5.82 10.21
C LEU A 258 0.40 -6.26 9.12
N GLY A 259 0.55 -7.57 8.97
CA GLY A 259 1.17 -8.14 7.79
C GLY A 259 2.63 -8.50 7.93
N ARG A 260 3.18 -8.79 6.77
CA ARG A 260 4.55 -9.30 6.62
C ARG A 260 5.11 -8.92 5.26
N SER A 261 6.40 -8.66 5.22
CA SER A 261 7.16 -8.49 3.99
C SER A 261 7.58 -9.85 3.43
N ARG A 262 7.57 -9.98 2.13
CA ARG A 262 8.05 -11.15 1.41
C ARG A 262 9.24 -10.75 0.54
N PRO A 263 10.43 -11.35 0.75
CA PRO A 263 11.65 -10.98 0.03
C PRO A 263 11.52 -11.09 -1.49
N ASP A 264 10.77 -12.08 -1.96
CA ASP A 264 10.49 -12.31 -3.39
C ASP A 264 9.68 -11.19 -4.06
N ARG A 265 9.04 -10.31 -3.26
CA ARG A 265 8.21 -9.20 -3.75
C ARG A 265 8.79 -7.83 -3.43
N SER A 266 9.30 -7.67 -2.23
CA SER A 266 9.75 -6.38 -1.72
C SER A 266 11.27 -6.24 -1.65
N GLY A 267 12.01 -7.34 -1.74
CA GLY A 267 13.46 -7.38 -1.48
C GLY A 267 13.82 -7.31 0.01
N TRP A 268 12.83 -7.24 0.93
CA TRP A 268 13.03 -7.08 2.36
C TRP A 268 12.48 -8.25 3.17
N GLY A 269 13.17 -8.53 4.28
CA GLY A 269 12.79 -9.54 5.25
C GLY A 269 13.43 -10.91 5.01
N LYS A 270 13.15 -11.84 5.95
CA LYS A 270 13.54 -13.24 5.86
C LYS A 270 12.53 -14.02 5.01
N PRO A 271 12.93 -15.14 4.38
CA PRO A 271 11.98 -16.03 3.69
C PRO A 271 10.87 -16.55 4.59
N GLU A 272 11.21 -16.86 5.85
CA GLU A 272 10.27 -17.24 6.91
C GLU A 272 10.86 -16.97 8.29
N THR A 273 10.01 -16.91 9.31
CA THR A 273 10.38 -16.78 10.73
C THR A 273 9.51 -17.70 11.58
N LYS A 274 9.81 -17.80 12.88
CA LYS A 274 8.97 -18.55 13.83
C LYS A 274 7.51 -18.09 13.88
N TYR A 275 7.23 -16.85 13.45
CA TYR A 275 5.89 -16.27 13.41
C TYR A 275 5.15 -16.51 12.10
N THR A 276 5.85 -16.89 11.04
CA THR A 276 5.32 -16.90 9.66
C THR A 276 5.48 -18.25 8.95
N LYS A 277 6.21 -19.20 9.54
CA LYS A 277 6.42 -20.53 8.99
C LYS A 277 5.14 -21.37 8.86
N ASP A 278 4.15 -21.05 9.72
CA ASP A 278 2.84 -21.68 9.72
C ASP A 278 1.77 -20.64 9.38
N GLY A 279 0.57 -21.10 8.94
CA GLY A 279 -0.55 -20.21 8.62
C GLY A 279 -1.02 -19.35 9.79
N PRO A 280 -2.00 -18.49 9.60
CA PRO A 280 -3.03 -18.48 8.54
C PRO A 280 -2.54 -17.89 7.21
N GLY A 281 -3.19 -18.30 6.13
CA GLY A 281 -2.79 -17.94 4.77
C GLY A 281 -1.51 -18.67 4.32
N ALA A 282 -0.90 -18.22 3.20
CA ALA A 282 0.31 -18.86 2.67
C ALA A 282 1.52 -18.60 3.59
N PRO A 283 2.27 -19.63 4.03
CA PRO A 283 3.44 -19.46 4.90
C PRO A 283 4.53 -18.56 4.31
N GLY A 284 5.46 -18.14 5.17
CA GLY A 284 6.68 -17.41 4.79
C GLY A 284 6.60 -15.89 4.92
N GLY A 285 7.72 -15.23 4.66
CA GLY A 285 7.94 -13.81 4.87
C GLY A 285 8.38 -13.48 6.31
N GLN A 286 8.58 -12.21 6.59
CA GLN A 286 8.90 -11.69 7.92
C GLN A 286 7.89 -10.63 8.33
N SER A 287 7.23 -10.82 9.46
CA SER A 287 6.22 -9.90 9.99
C SER A 287 6.84 -8.81 10.86
N TRP A 288 6.18 -7.64 10.94
CA TRP A 288 6.60 -6.58 11.84
C TRP A 288 6.25 -6.88 13.30
N THR A 289 5.20 -7.68 13.54
CA THR A 289 4.72 -8.03 14.88
C THR A 289 4.49 -9.53 14.99
N ALA A 290 4.49 -10.04 16.22
CA ALA A 290 4.22 -11.46 16.46
C ALA A 290 2.77 -11.86 16.09
N GLN A 291 1.81 -10.95 16.29
CA GLN A 291 0.39 -11.14 15.96
C GLN A 291 -0.02 -10.32 14.74
N TRP A 292 0.64 -10.56 13.63
CA TRP A 292 0.57 -9.77 12.39
C TRP A 292 -0.81 -9.71 11.69
N LEU A 293 -1.86 -10.28 12.28
CA LEU A 293 -3.27 -10.12 11.89
C LEU A 293 -4.11 -9.35 12.91
N LYS A 294 -3.47 -8.84 13.98
CA LYS A 294 -4.12 -8.05 15.00
C LYS A 294 -3.69 -6.59 14.86
N PHE A 295 -4.66 -5.69 14.78
CA PHE A 295 -4.39 -4.26 14.77
C PHE A 295 -4.31 -3.74 16.21
N ASP A 296 -3.11 -3.44 16.67
CA ASP A 296 -2.84 -2.87 17.99
C ASP A 296 -1.53 -2.06 17.98
N ASN A 297 -1.09 -1.58 19.13
CA ASN A 297 0.14 -0.79 19.24
C ASN A 297 1.43 -1.61 19.42
N SER A 298 1.40 -2.92 19.17
CA SER A 298 2.58 -3.78 19.33
C SER A 298 3.73 -3.38 18.39
N TYR A 299 3.43 -2.89 17.20
CA TYR A 299 4.43 -2.37 16.26
C TYR A 299 5.35 -1.34 16.91
N PHE A 300 4.81 -0.34 17.61
CA PHE A 300 5.61 0.68 18.29
C PHE A 300 6.42 0.09 19.45
N LYS A 301 5.85 -0.84 20.21
CA LYS A 301 6.52 -1.53 21.33
C LYS A 301 7.70 -2.36 20.83
N ASP A 302 7.49 -3.13 19.79
CA ASP A 302 8.50 -4.05 19.26
C ASP A 302 9.69 -3.29 18.65
N ILE A 303 9.47 -2.18 17.93
CA ILE A 303 10.55 -1.33 17.42
C ILE A 303 11.32 -0.65 18.56
N LYS A 304 10.61 -0.05 19.52
CA LYS A 304 11.25 0.64 20.67
C LYS A 304 12.16 -0.29 21.46
N GLU A 305 11.71 -1.49 21.72
CA GLU A 305 12.39 -2.44 22.59
C GLU A 305 13.34 -3.39 21.83
N LYS A 306 13.30 -3.41 20.49
CA LYS A 306 14.10 -4.31 19.63
C LYS A 306 14.07 -5.75 20.12
N ARG A 307 12.88 -6.24 20.50
CA ARG A 307 12.68 -7.47 21.27
C ARG A 307 13.09 -8.74 20.54
N ASP A 308 12.99 -8.76 19.22
CA ASP A 308 13.10 -10.01 18.47
C ASP A 308 13.64 -9.77 17.05
N GLU A 309 14.75 -10.45 16.74
CA GLU A 309 15.38 -10.40 15.42
C GLU A 309 14.56 -11.07 14.30
N ASP A 310 13.53 -11.85 14.68
CA ASP A 310 12.57 -12.43 13.74
C ASP A 310 11.44 -11.46 13.35
N LEU A 311 11.37 -10.30 14.01
CA LEU A 311 10.47 -9.22 13.61
C LEU A 311 11.18 -8.25 12.66
N LEU A 312 10.46 -7.83 11.63
CA LEU A 312 10.98 -6.92 10.63
C LEU A 312 11.00 -5.48 11.14
N VAL A 313 12.10 -4.80 10.93
CA VAL A 313 12.21 -3.36 11.10
C VAL A 313 12.87 -2.79 9.84
N LEU A 314 12.12 -2.06 9.04
CA LEU A 314 12.66 -1.36 7.88
C LEU A 314 13.38 -0.08 8.33
N PRO A 315 14.31 0.48 7.52
CA PRO A 315 14.89 1.79 7.80
C PRO A 315 13.84 2.88 8.04
N THR A 316 12.73 2.86 7.31
CA THR A 316 11.60 3.78 7.50
C THR A 316 10.84 3.53 8.81
N ASP A 317 10.79 2.30 9.30
CA ASP A 317 10.22 1.98 10.62
C ASP A 317 11.15 2.46 11.75
N ALA A 318 12.46 2.26 11.63
CA ALA A 318 13.44 2.73 12.62
C ALA A 318 13.41 4.25 12.75
N ALA A 319 13.25 4.96 11.63
CA ALA A 319 13.22 6.41 11.57
C ALA A 319 12.14 7.05 12.47
N ILE A 320 11.02 6.36 12.76
CA ILE A 320 9.97 6.91 13.62
C ILE A 320 10.41 7.06 15.09
N PHE A 321 11.45 6.33 15.52
CA PHE A 321 12.05 6.48 16.85
C PHE A 321 13.40 7.20 16.83
N GLU A 322 14.05 7.32 15.68
CA GLU A 322 15.35 7.99 15.51
C GLU A 322 15.18 9.49 15.26
N ASP A 323 14.17 9.90 14.49
CA ASP A 323 13.88 11.32 14.25
C ASP A 323 13.19 11.95 15.47
N PRO A 324 13.70 13.06 16.01
CA PRO A 324 13.16 13.65 17.24
C PRO A 324 11.71 14.10 17.16
N ALA A 325 11.24 14.54 15.99
CA ALA A 325 9.87 15.01 15.80
C ALA A 325 8.88 13.84 15.65
N PHE A 326 9.28 12.76 14.99
CA PHE A 326 8.49 11.54 14.91
C PHE A 326 8.42 10.81 16.26
N LYS A 327 9.54 10.76 16.98
CA LYS A 327 9.68 10.04 18.24
C LYS A 327 8.64 10.42 19.28
N VAL A 328 8.28 11.69 19.36
CA VAL A 328 7.25 12.18 20.30
C VAL A 328 5.92 11.42 20.14
N TYR A 329 5.52 11.18 18.90
CA TYR A 329 4.30 10.44 18.59
C TYR A 329 4.50 8.93 18.75
N ALA A 330 5.62 8.39 18.32
CA ALA A 330 5.92 6.96 18.43
C ALA A 330 5.96 6.50 19.89
N GLU A 331 6.57 7.29 20.79
CA GLU A 331 6.58 7.02 22.24
C GLU A 331 5.18 7.09 22.83
N LYS A 332 4.39 8.13 22.49
CA LYS A 332 3.00 8.24 22.89
C LYS A 332 2.20 6.99 22.51
N TYR A 333 2.33 6.53 21.26
CA TYR A 333 1.58 5.37 20.77
C TYR A 333 2.07 4.05 21.35
N THR A 334 3.33 3.97 21.77
CA THR A 334 3.86 2.82 22.50
C THR A 334 3.12 2.60 23.82
N GLU A 335 2.80 3.68 24.53
CA GLU A 335 2.21 3.64 25.86
C GLU A 335 0.67 3.69 25.83
N ASP A 336 0.08 4.41 24.87
CA ASP A 336 -1.35 4.69 24.78
C ASP A 336 -1.92 4.21 23.43
N GLN A 337 -2.55 3.02 23.46
CA GLN A 337 -3.20 2.45 22.27
C GLN A 337 -4.40 3.26 21.80
N GLU A 338 -5.16 3.84 22.73
CA GLU A 338 -6.34 4.63 22.37
C GLU A 338 -5.94 5.92 21.65
N ALA A 339 -4.83 6.54 22.09
CA ALA A 339 -4.26 7.68 21.38
C ALA A 339 -3.78 7.29 19.98
N PHE A 340 -3.16 6.12 19.82
CA PHE A 340 -2.80 5.57 18.51
C PHE A 340 -4.03 5.35 17.64
N PHE A 341 -5.05 4.67 18.17
CA PHE A 341 -6.28 4.38 17.43
C PHE A 341 -6.99 5.64 16.96
N LYS A 342 -7.09 6.63 17.82
CA LYS A 342 -7.70 7.91 17.47
C LYS A 342 -6.94 8.60 16.33
N ASP A 343 -5.63 8.80 16.50
CA ASP A 343 -4.81 9.52 15.52
C ASP A 343 -4.70 8.74 14.19
N TYR A 344 -4.67 7.39 14.25
CA TYR A 344 -4.72 6.53 13.07
C TYR A 344 -6.05 6.64 12.31
N ALA A 345 -7.18 6.58 13.00
CA ALA A 345 -8.49 6.67 12.36
C ALA A 345 -8.68 7.99 11.62
N GLU A 346 -8.27 9.11 12.24
CA GLU A 346 -8.28 10.43 11.62
C GLU A 346 -7.36 10.51 10.38
N ALA A 347 -6.13 10.00 10.50
CA ALA A 347 -5.15 10.00 9.43
C ALA A 347 -5.56 9.09 8.27
N HIS A 348 -6.10 7.90 8.55
CA HIS A 348 -6.60 6.96 7.54
C HIS A 348 -7.80 7.57 6.79
N ALA A 349 -8.78 8.14 7.50
CA ALA A 349 -9.93 8.79 6.88
C ALA A 349 -9.49 9.97 5.98
N LYS A 350 -8.52 10.78 6.44
CA LYS A 350 -7.94 11.86 5.64
C LYS A 350 -7.27 11.31 4.39
N LEU A 351 -6.39 10.31 4.52
CA LEU A 351 -5.68 9.66 3.44
C LEU A 351 -6.66 9.13 2.38
N SER A 352 -7.71 8.43 2.81
CA SER A 352 -8.74 7.85 1.94
C SER A 352 -9.47 8.87 1.06
N ASN A 353 -9.43 10.15 1.43
CA ASN A 353 -10.10 11.23 0.70
C ASN A 353 -9.15 12.04 -0.21
N LEU A 354 -7.83 11.82 -0.09
CA LEU A 354 -6.84 12.59 -0.83
C LEU A 354 -7.01 12.39 -2.34
N GLY A 355 -7.06 13.50 -3.07
CA GLY A 355 -7.17 13.54 -4.52
C GLY A 355 -8.51 13.08 -5.10
N ALA A 356 -9.38 12.48 -4.30
CA ALA A 356 -10.66 11.96 -4.76
C ALA A 356 -11.56 13.08 -5.34
N LYS A 357 -12.35 12.72 -6.34
CA LYS A 357 -13.50 13.47 -6.79
C LYS A 357 -14.74 12.75 -6.29
N PHE A 358 -15.61 13.47 -5.56
CA PHE A 358 -16.84 12.90 -5.02
C PHE A 358 -18.05 13.30 -5.84
N ASP A 359 -19.00 12.38 -5.96
CA ASP A 359 -20.34 12.59 -6.47
C ASP A 359 -21.31 11.81 -5.56
N PRO A 360 -22.17 12.48 -4.75
CA PRO A 360 -22.25 13.93 -4.61
C PRO A 360 -21.00 14.54 -3.93
N PRO A 361 -20.74 15.85 -4.11
CA PRO A 361 -19.51 16.51 -3.60
C PRO A 361 -19.26 16.37 -2.10
N GLU A 362 -20.30 16.33 -1.29
CA GLU A 362 -20.23 16.10 0.16
C GLU A 362 -19.85 14.67 0.52
N GLY A 363 -20.02 13.74 -0.42
CA GLY A 363 -19.83 12.31 -0.23
C GLY A 363 -21.03 11.62 0.43
N ILE A 364 -20.94 10.31 0.53
CA ILE A 364 -21.96 9.42 1.08
C ILE A 364 -21.41 8.84 2.38
N VAL A 365 -22.18 8.90 3.46
CA VAL A 365 -21.90 8.18 4.70
C VAL A 365 -22.85 6.98 4.75
N ILE A 366 -22.29 5.79 4.90
CA ILE A 366 -23.09 4.59 5.16
C ILE A 366 -23.26 4.45 6.66
N ASP A 367 -24.53 4.55 7.12
CA ASP A 367 -24.85 4.36 8.51
C ASP A 367 -24.69 2.88 8.89
N ASP A 368 -23.96 2.61 9.96
CA ASP A 368 -23.76 1.25 10.46
C ASP A 368 -24.94 0.72 11.27
N GLY A 369 -25.99 1.54 11.43
CA GLY A 369 -27.03 1.27 12.39
C GLY A 369 -26.55 1.41 13.84
N PRO A 370 -27.36 1.10 14.86
CA PRO A 370 -26.91 1.10 16.24
C PRO A 370 -25.74 0.16 16.39
N SER A 371 -24.63 0.66 16.94
CA SER A 371 -23.38 -0.07 17.13
C SER A 371 -23.67 -1.47 17.69
N GLN A 372 -23.44 -2.49 16.90
CA GLN A 372 -23.42 -3.86 17.42
C GLN A 372 -22.38 -3.92 18.53
N PRO A 373 -22.63 -4.62 19.63
CA PRO A 373 -21.62 -4.79 20.66
C PRO A 373 -20.34 -5.34 20.00
N VAL A 374 -19.21 -4.73 20.36
CA VAL A 374 -17.88 -5.11 19.82
C VAL A 374 -17.79 -6.64 19.84
N PRO A 375 -17.57 -7.31 18.70
CA PRO A 375 -17.42 -8.76 18.70
C PRO A 375 -16.29 -9.15 19.65
N GLU A 376 -16.52 -10.18 20.46
CA GLU A 376 -15.46 -10.74 21.30
C GLU A 376 -14.22 -10.97 20.47
N LYS A 377 -13.07 -10.60 21.05
CA LYS A 377 -11.73 -10.58 20.41
C LYS A 377 -11.56 -11.70 19.39
N PHE A 378 -11.27 -11.30 18.16
CA PHE A 378 -10.86 -12.24 17.11
C PHE A 378 -9.70 -13.10 17.61
N VAL A 379 -9.97 -14.35 17.89
CA VAL A 379 -8.93 -15.35 18.17
C VAL A 379 -8.65 -16.03 16.86
N ALA A 380 -7.49 -15.77 16.28
CA ALA A 380 -7.04 -16.48 15.08
C ALA A 380 -7.15 -18.01 15.35
N ALA A 381 -8.03 -18.68 14.61
CA ALA A 381 -8.15 -20.12 14.73
C ALA A 381 -6.78 -20.75 14.47
N LYS A 382 -6.27 -21.53 15.42
CA LYS A 382 -5.06 -22.32 15.21
C LYS A 382 -5.37 -23.27 14.06
N TYR A 383 -4.68 -23.09 12.95
CA TYR A 383 -4.73 -24.02 11.84
C TYR A 383 -4.11 -25.34 12.33
N SER A 384 -4.95 -26.31 12.65
CA SER A 384 -4.46 -27.67 12.88
C SER A 384 -4.13 -28.25 11.50
N SER A 385 -2.85 -28.46 11.23
CA SER A 385 -2.44 -29.28 10.10
C SER A 385 -2.96 -30.70 10.35
N GLY A 386 -4.14 -31.01 9.78
CA GLY A 386 -4.58 -32.38 9.65
C GLY A 386 -3.56 -33.11 8.80
N LYS A 387 -2.73 -33.94 9.45
CA LYS A 387 -2.08 -35.07 8.80
C LYS A 387 -3.10 -36.19 8.80
N GLU A 388 -3.65 -36.49 7.66
CA GLU A 388 -4.02 -37.84 7.25
C GLU A 388 -3.24 -38.20 6.00
#